data_fe9f589e1a509f029d4318a5a6a9830e
#
_entry.id   fe9f589e1a509f029d4318a5a6a9830e
#
_cell.length_a   1.000
_cell.length_b   1.000
_cell.length_c   1.000
_cell.angle_alpha   90.00
_cell.angle_beta   90.00
_cell.angle_gamma   90.00
#
_symmetry.space_group_name_H-M   'P 1'
#
loop_
_entity.id
_entity.type
_entity.pdbx_description
1 polymer ?
#
loop_
_entity_poly.entity_id
_entity_poly.type
_entity_poly.pdbx_seq_one_letter_code
_entity_poly.pdbx_strand_id
1 'polypeptide(L)'
;MKRSFSFYRKNLKKIPYFDFIDELESALNGCESVLDLACGVSSPLRHVPKKFHATGCDLFLPAIEKSRDEGIHDQYFQMNVLDLDKQFRPRSFDGVMALDLIEHLDKEEGWRLIAMMEKIAKKRVILFTPNGFLRQEEFGGNVWQVHKSGWSVGEMRERGFQVIGLLGWKALRGDKGSLKFPPKTFFSIISSLTQIVVKRRPEWAFQILCVKDLV
;
A
#
# COMPACT_ATOMS: atom_id res chain seq x y z
N MET A 1 10.45 -9.38 -6.91
CA MET A 1 9.97 -8.04 -6.58
C MET A 1 11.05 -7.07 -6.08
N LYS A 2 12.18 -7.53 -5.51
CA LYS A 2 13.33 -6.65 -5.12
C LYS A 2 13.84 -5.70 -6.22
N ARG A 3 13.73 -6.06 -7.50
CA ARG A 3 14.19 -5.21 -8.63
C ARG A 3 13.26 -4.05 -8.97
N SER A 4 11.96 -4.14 -8.71
CA SER A 4 11.01 -3.08 -9.09
C SER A 4 11.12 -1.88 -8.15
N PHE A 5 11.00 -2.07 -6.84
CA PHE A 5 11.08 -0.97 -5.86
C PHE A 5 12.48 -0.35 -5.78
N SER A 6 13.54 -1.15 -5.77
CA SER A 6 14.92 -0.66 -5.81
C SER A 6 15.26 0.07 -7.10
N PHE A 7 14.73 -0.39 -8.23
CA PHE A 7 14.91 0.25 -9.54
C PHE A 7 14.23 1.63 -9.59
N TYR A 8 13.02 1.75 -9.06
CA TYR A 8 12.31 3.03 -8.96
C TYR A 8 13.08 4.04 -8.11
N ARG A 9 13.54 3.64 -6.92
CA ARG A 9 14.27 4.53 -6.00
C ARG A 9 15.62 5.01 -6.56
N LYS A 10 16.37 4.12 -7.24
CA LYS A 10 17.72 4.44 -7.74
C LYS A 10 17.72 5.36 -8.95
N ASN A 11 16.68 5.27 -9.81
CA ASN A 11 16.63 6.01 -11.07
C ASN A 11 15.70 7.23 -11.04
N LEU A 12 14.74 7.32 -10.10
CA LEU A 12 13.76 8.41 -9.99
C LEU A 12 14.13 9.48 -8.97
N LYS A 13 15.18 9.31 -8.15
CA LYS A 13 15.71 10.37 -7.26
C LYS A 13 16.11 11.67 -7.97
N LYS A 14 16.12 11.68 -9.29
CA LYS A 14 16.41 12.86 -10.12
C LYS A 14 15.17 13.67 -10.56
N ILE A 15 13.95 13.20 -10.25
CA ILE A 15 12.71 13.91 -10.57
C ILE A 15 11.94 14.13 -9.26
N PRO A 16 11.90 15.37 -8.71
CA PRO A 16 11.54 15.65 -7.32
C PRO A 16 10.04 15.54 -6.97
N TYR A 17 9.24 14.73 -7.66
CA TYR A 17 7.79 14.66 -7.44
C TYR A 17 7.18 13.26 -7.34
N PHE A 18 7.95 12.16 -7.25
CA PHE A 18 7.41 10.85 -7.62
C PHE A 18 7.67 9.69 -6.68
N ASP A 19 7.95 9.96 -5.43
CA ASP A 19 8.20 8.84 -4.53
C ASP A 19 6.93 8.51 -3.73
N PHE A 20 6.38 7.31 -3.95
CA PHE A 20 5.36 6.73 -3.07
C PHE A 20 5.77 6.82 -1.59
N ILE A 21 7.06 6.75 -1.31
CA ILE A 21 7.61 6.87 0.04
C ILE A 21 7.37 8.26 0.63
N ASP A 22 7.50 9.34 -0.18
CA ASP A 22 7.25 10.70 0.29
C ASP A 22 5.76 10.89 0.66
N GLU A 23 4.85 10.32 -0.13
CA GLU A 23 3.42 10.37 0.17
C GLU A 23 3.08 9.51 1.39
N LEU A 24 3.71 8.34 1.54
CA LEU A 24 3.53 7.49 2.72
C LEU A 24 4.10 8.15 3.98
N GLU A 25 5.27 8.78 3.91
CA GLU A 25 5.85 9.56 5.01
C GLU A 25 4.91 10.70 5.41
N SER A 26 4.39 11.43 4.42
CA SER A 26 3.40 12.50 4.65
C SER A 26 2.12 11.95 5.31
N ALA A 27 1.62 10.80 4.84
CA ALA A 27 0.46 10.14 5.41
C ALA A 27 0.70 9.65 6.84
N LEU A 28 1.92 9.35 7.23
CA LEU A 28 2.29 8.90 8.59
C LEU A 28 2.69 10.05 9.52
N ASN A 29 2.73 11.29 9.02
CA ASN A 29 3.13 12.43 9.83
C ASN A 29 2.20 12.62 11.04
N GLY A 30 2.80 12.81 12.23
CA GLY A 30 2.08 12.94 13.49
C GLY A 30 1.59 11.62 14.11
N CYS A 31 1.91 10.47 13.51
CA CYS A 31 1.71 9.15 14.13
C CYS A 31 2.93 8.78 15.00
N GLU A 32 2.69 8.37 16.23
CA GLU A 32 3.72 7.85 17.15
C GLU A 32 3.69 6.31 17.20
N SER A 33 2.59 5.70 16.79
CA SER A 33 2.42 4.24 16.69
C SER A 33 1.71 3.87 15.39
N VAL A 34 2.25 2.87 14.67
CA VAL A 34 1.75 2.42 13.37
C VAL A 34 1.60 0.91 13.36
N LEU A 35 0.44 0.44 12.91
CA LEU A 35 0.18 -0.97 12.62
C LEU A 35 0.21 -1.19 11.10
N ASP A 36 1.09 -2.08 10.65
CA ASP A 36 1.30 -2.46 9.25
C ASP A 36 0.70 -3.85 9.00
N LEU A 37 -0.43 -3.89 8.31
CA LEU A 37 -1.18 -5.11 8.03
C LEU A 37 -0.65 -5.79 6.75
N ALA A 38 -0.43 -7.11 6.82
CA ALA A 38 0.24 -7.90 5.79
C ALA A 38 1.59 -7.28 5.40
N CYS A 39 2.43 -7.05 6.41
CA CYS A 39 3.69 -6.32 6.26
C CYS A 39 4.69 -6.97 5.27
N GLY A 40 4.50 -8.23 4.94
CA GLY A 40 5.31 -8.93 3.95
C GLY A 40 6.79 -9.02 4.31
N VAL A 41 7.60 -9.37 3.32
CA VAL A 41 9.07 -9.53 3.48
C VAL A 41 9.83 -8.20 3.44
N SER A 42 9.21 -7.10 2.96
CA SER A 42 9.91 -5.83 2.76
C SER A 42 8.93 -4.67 2.72
N SER A 43 8.29 -4.39 3.84
CA SER A 43 7.39 -3.24 3.96
C SER A 43 8.07 -1.95 3.51
N PRO A 44 7.35 -1.05 2.82
CA PRO A 44 7.82 0.29 2.46
C PRO A 44 8.28 1.13 3.65
N LEU A 45 7.85 0.80 4.87
CA LEU A 45 8.29 1.47 6.11
C LEU A 45 9.82 1.47 6.29
N ARG A 46 10.53 0.48 5.74
CA ARG A 46 12.00 0.46 5.72
C ARG A 46 12.66 1.68 5.07
N HIS A 47 11.88 2.45 4.32
CA HIS A 47 12.33 3.64 3.58
C HIS A 47 11.79 4.93 4.15
N VAL A 48 10.87 4.86 5.09
CA VAL A 48 10.32 6.01 5.81
C VAL A 48 11.21 6.29 7.02
N PRO A 49 11.59 7.55 7.28
CA PRO A 49 12.32 7.91 8.50
C PRO A 49 11.53 7.48 9.73
N LYS A 50 12.13 6.62 10.56
CA LYS A 50 11.45 6.02 11.71
C LYS A 50 11.26 7.05 12.82
N LYS A 51 10.06 7.59 12.93
CA LYS A 51 9.63 8.53 13.97
C LYS A 51 8.47 7.96 14.82
N PHE A 52 8.18 6.68 14.68
CA PHE A 52 7.06 5.98 15.29
C PHE A 52 7.46 4.56 15.69
N HIS A 53 6.74 3.98 16.64
CA HIS A 53 6.82 2.56 16.96
C HIS A 53 6.00 1.78 15.92
N ALA A 54 6.63 0.88 15.20
CA ALA A 54 6.00 0.08 14.13
C ALA A 54 5.69 -1.34 14.62
N THR A 55 4.45 -1.77 14.43
CA THR A 55 4.02 -3.16 14.61
C THR A 55 3.64 -3.75 13.26
N GLY A 56 4.26 -4.85 12.86
CA GLY A 56 3.94 -5.58 11.64
C GLY A 56 3.10 -6.83 11.95
N CYS A 57 2.14 -7.14 11.11
CA CYS A 57 1.49 -8.44 11.14
C CYS A 57 1.39 -9.05 9.74
N ASP A 58 1.47 -10.37 9.68
CA ASP A 58 1.30 -11.14 8.44
C ASP A 58 0.78 -12.55 8.78
N LEU A 59 0.11 -13.19 7.84
CA LEU A 59 -0.29 -14.60 8.00
C LEU A 59 0.86 -15.55 7.68
N PHE A 60 1.73 -15.15 6.74
CA PHE A 60 2.82 -15.96 6.21
C PHE A 60 4.09 -15.80 7.06
N LEU A 61 4.35 -16.75 7.96
CA LEU A 61 5.47 -16.72 8.90
C LEU A 61 6.84 -16.43 8.24
N PRO A 62 7.21 -17.02 7.10
CA PRO A 62 8.49 -16.70 6.46
C PRO A 62 8.63 -15.21 6.05
N ALA A 63 7.52 -14.52 5.80
CA ALA A 63 7.56 -13.07 5.54
C ALA A 63 7.90 -12.28 6.82
N ILE A 64 7.30 -12.68 7.94
CA ILE A 64 7.56 -12.08 9.27
C ILE A 64 9.03 -12.27 9.65
N GLU A 65 9.55 -13.50 9.56
CA GLU A 65 10.94 -13.80 9.90
C GLU A 65 11.91 -12.93 9.12
N LYS A 66 11.71 -12.84 7.81
CA LYS A 66 12.57 -12.01 6.97
C LYS A 66 12.42 -10.50 7.23
N SER A 67 11.22 -10.02 7.50
CA SER A 67 10.99 -8.62 7.88
C SER A 67 11.66 -8.30 9.23
N ARG A 68 11.65 -9.26 10.16
CA ARG A 68 12.34 -9.16 11.46
C ARG A 68 13.85 -9.10 11.30
N ASP A 69 14.43 -9.94 10.46
CA ASP A 69 15.89 -9.94 10.16
C ASP A 69 16.32 -8.60 9.55
N GLU A 70 15.43 -7.94 8.82
CA GLU A 70 15.68 -6.61 8.24
C GLU A 70 15.40 -5.45 9.22
N GLY A 71 14.88 -5.74 10.44
CA GLY A 71 14.63 -4.75 11.49
C GLY A 71 13.63 -3.65 11.10
N ILE A 72 12.60 -4.00 10.32
CA ILE A 72 11.67 -3.00 9.78
C ILE A 72 10.69 -2.53 10.85
N HIS A 73 10.15 -3.47 11.65
CA HIS A 73 9.19 -3.19 12.71
C HIS A 73 9.77 -3.51 14.08
N ASP A 74 9.22 -2.91 15.13
CA ASP A 74 9.63 -3.13 16.53
C ASP A 74 8.96 -4.37 17.11
N GLN A 75 7.76 -4.72 16.64
CA GLN A 75 6.99 -5.88 17.04
C GLN A 75 6.36 -6.59 15.84
N TYR A 76 6.11 -7.89 15.99
CA TYR A 76 5.51 -8.72 14.95
C TYR A 76 4.48 -9.67 15.52
N PHE A 77 3.35 -9.84 14.80
CA PHE A 77 2.30 -10.80 15.08
C PHE A 77 2.05 -11.69 13.86
N GLN A 78 2.06 -13.01 14.05
CA GLN A 78 1.54 -13.92 13.02
C GLN A 78 0.03 -14.04 13.22
N MET A 79 -0.76 -13.49 12.28
CA MET A 79 -2.20 -13.49 12.40
C MET A 79 -2.89 -13.28 11.05
N ASN A 80 -4.16 -13.69 10.99
CA ASN A 80 -5.03 -13.29 9.90
C ASN A 80 -5.52 -11.86 10.16
N VAL A 81 -5.41 -10.99 9.17
CA VAL A 81 -5.88 -9.60 9.27
C VAL A 81 -7.39 -9.48 9.49
N LEU A 82 -8.16 -10.52 9.14
CA LEU A 82 -9.60 -10.58 9.40
C LEU A 82 -9.96 -10.87 10.88
N ASP A 83 -8.96 -11.16 11.72
CA ASP A 83 -9.08 -11.32 13.17
C ASP A 83 -8.53 -10.12 13.95
N LEU A 84 -8.37 -8.98 13.30
CA LEU A 84 -7.72 -7.77 13.81
C LEU A 84 -8.35 -7.28 15.13
N ASP A 85 -9.68 -7.34 15.23
CA ASP A 85 -10.43 -6.91 16.41
C ASP A 85 -10.36 -7.88 17.59
N LYS A 86 -9.88 -9.11 17.39
CA LYS A 86 -9.59 -10.08 18.44
C LYS A 86 -8.22 -9.82 19.07
N GLN A 87 -7.27 -9.29 18.30
CA GLN A 87 -5.88 -9.08 18.69
C GLN A 87 -5.65 -7.69 19.29
N PHE A 88 -6.27 -6.66 18.75
CA PHE A 88 -6.03 -5.27 19.11
C PHE A 88 -7.30 -4.57 19.63
N ARG A 89 -7.11 -3.74 20.64
CA ARG A 89 -8.20 -2.94 21.21
C ARG A 89 -8.54 -1.76 20.29
N PRO A 90 -9.77 -1.26 20.34
CA PRO A 90 -10.13 -0.01 19.66
C PRO A 90 -9.16 1.13 20.05
N ARG A 91 -8.82 1.99 19.09
CA ARG A 91 -7.97 3.17 19.29
C ARG A 91 -6.60 2.85 19.92
N SER A 92 -5.96 1.74 19.50
CA SER A 92 -4.67 1.31 20.05
C SER A 92 -3.46 1.83 19.27
N PHE A 93 -3.63 2.18 18.00
CA PHE A 93 -2.57 2.73 17.14
C PHE A 93 -2.95 4.11 16.61
N ASP A 94 -1.96 5.00 16.43
CA ASP A 94 -2.21 6.29 15.81
C ASP A 94 -2.53 6.14 14.32
N GLY A 95 -1.76 5.31 13.62
CA GLY A 95 -1.98 4.96 12.21
C GLY A 95 -2.17 3.44 12.03
N VAL A 96 -3.10 3.05 11.17
CA VAL A 96 -3.25 1.66 10.71
C VAL A 96 -3.16 1.67 9.19
N MET A 97 -2.26 0.88 8.64
CA MET A 97 -2.05 0.83 7.19
C MET A 97 -2.16 -0.58 6.62
N ALA A 98 -2.60 -0.65 5.36
CA ALA A 98 -2.66 -1.85 4.55
C ALA A 98 -2.19 -1.49 3.12
N LEU A 99 -1.03 -1.98 2.75
CA LEU A 99 -0.37 -1.67 1.49
C LEU A 99 -0.31 -2.92 0.61
N ASP A 100 -0.93 -2.86 -0.59
CA ASP A 100 -1.08 -4.00 -1.50
C ASP A 100 -1.68 -5.23 -0.76
N LEU A 101 -2.80 -5.02 -0.05
CA LEU A 101 -3.48 -6.06 0.73
C LEU A 101 -4.94 -6.25 0.35
N ILE A 102 -5.74 -5.17 0.29
CA ILE A 102 -7.20 -5.28 0.19
C ILE A 102 -7.67 -5.91 -1.12
N GLU A 103 -6.88 -5.85 -2.18
CA GLU A 103 -7.13 -6.53 -3.46
C GLU A 103 -7.03 -8.06 -3.37
N HIS A 104 -6.35 -8.58 -2.35
CA HIS A 104 -6.24 -10.03 -2.09
C HIS A 104 -7.42 -10.61 -1.30
N LEU A 105 -8.29 -9.76 -0.79
CA LEU A 105 -9.51 -10.12 -0.08
C LEU A 105 -10.73 -10.07 -1.02
N ASP A 106 -11.76 -10.84 -0.70
CA ASP A 106 -13.05 -10.64 -1.34
C ASP A 106 -13.60 -9.24 -0.95
N LYS A 107 -14.49 -8.69 -1.77
CA LYS A 107 -14.93 -7.28 -1.60
C LYS A 107 -15.54 -7.01 -0.23
N GLU A 108 -16.36 -7.93 0.26
CA GLU A 108 -17.00 -7.85 1.59
C GLU A 108 -15.96 -7.94 2.72
N GLU A 109 -14.99 -8.84 2.58
CA GLU A 109 -13.88 -8.98 3.54
C GLU A 109 -13.04 -7.71 3.58
N GLY A 110 -12.75 -7.12 2.40
CA GLY A 110 -12.02 -5.86 2.32
C GLY A 110 -12.73 -4.70 3.02
N TRP A 111 -14.04 -4.56 2.83
CA TRP A 111 -14.83 -3.55 3.54
C TRP A 111 -14.90 -3.80 5.06
N ARG A 112 -15.00 -5.05 5.47
CA ARG A 112 -14.93 -5.45 6.88
C ARG A 112 -13.58 -5.09 7.48
N LEU A 113 -12.47 -5.37 6.77
CA LEU A 113 -11.13 -5.01 7.22
C LEU A 113 -10.99 -3.50 7.39
N ILE A 114 -11.43 -2.71 6.41
CA ILE A 114 -11.40 -1.24 6.50
C ILE A 114 -12.15 -0.74 7.74
N ALA A 115 -13.34 -1.30 8.03
CA ALA A 115 -14.10 -0.94 9.23
C ALA A 115 -13.36 -1.30 10.53
N MET A 116 -12.66 -2.44 10.58
CA MET A 116 -11.82 -2.81 11.71
C MET A 116 -10.61 -1.87 11.86
N MET A 117 -9.96 -1.49 10.75
CA MET A 117 -8.87 -0.52 10.75
C MET A 117 -9.33 0.83 11.32
N GLU A 118 -10.48 1.33 10.88
CA GLU A 118 -11.09 2.58 11.39
C GLU A 118 -11.37 2.50 12.90
N LYS A 119 -11.77 1.35 13.42
CA LYS A 119 -12.02 1.14 14.85
C LYS A 119 -10.73 1.13 15.68
N ILE A 120 -9.64 0.55 15.13
CA ILE A 120 -8.37 0.35 15.85
C ILE A 120 -7.48 1.59 15.77
N ALA A 121 -7.54 2.34 14.68
CA ALA A 121 -6.81 3.58 14.51
C ALA A 121 -7.37 4.69 15.42
N LYS A 122 -6.47 5.54 15.94
CA LYS A 122 -6.81 6.77 16.66
C LYS A 122 -6.96 7.96 15.72
N LYS A 123 -6.01 8.07 14.76
CA LYS A 123 -5.83 9.26 13.94
C LYS A 123 -6.03 8.98 12.45
N ARG A 124 -5.50 7.86 11.93
CA ARG A 124 -5.41 7.68 10.49
C ARG A 124 -5.50 6.24 10.01
N VAL A 125 -6.22 6.04 8.91
CA VAL A 125 -6.22 4.80 8.13
C VAL A 125 -5.58 5.09 6.77
N ILE A 126 -4.66 4.21 6.35
CA ILE A 126 -3.90 4.35 5.10
C ILE A 126 -4.02 3.06 4.30
N LEU A 127 -4.44 3.18 3.04
CA LEU A 127 -4.54 2.06 2.10
C LEU A 127 -3.73 2.38 0.84
N PHE A 128 -3.11 1.36 0.27
CA PHE A 128 -2.49 1.46 -1.04
C PHE A 128 -2.85 0.22 -1.84
N THR A 129 -3.40 0.41 -3.06
CA THR A 129 -3.97 -0.68 -3.87
C THR A 129 -4.01 -0.29 -5.36
N PRO A 130 -4.06 -1.23 -6.30
CA PRO A 130 -4.35 -0.95 -7.70
C PRO A 130 -5.67 -0.20 -7.89
N ASN A 131 -5.71 0.74 -8.84
CA ASN A 131 -6.91 1.48 -9.20
C ASN A 131 -7.79 0.68 -10.17
N GLY A 132 -8.73 -0.06 -9.63
CA GLY A 132 -9.55 -1.05 -10.31
C GLY A 132 -9.00 -2.47 -10.15
N PHE A 133 -9.61 -3.43 -10.82
CA PHE A 133 -9.16 -4.81 -10.78
C PHE A 133 -7.92 -5.00 -11.64
N LEU A 134 -6.86 -5.51 -11.02
CA LEU A 134 -5.63 -5.92 -11.70
C LEU A 134 -5.47 -7.44 -11.52
N ARG A 135 -5.53 -8.19 -12.61
CA ARG A 135 -5.34 -9.65 -12.54
C ARG A 135 -3.95 -9.99 -12.03
N GLN A 136 -3.87 -10.76 -10.95
CA GLN A 136 -2.65 -11.36 -10.43
C GLN A 136 -2.94 -12.79 -10.00
N GLU A 137 -2.09 -13.70 -10.43
CA GLU A 137 -2.13 -15.10 -10.05
C GLU A 137 -1.16 -15.37 -8.90
N GLU A 138 -1.18 -16.56 -8.37
CA GLU A 138 -0.24 -17.02 -7.35
C GLU A 138 1.21 -16.71 -7.73
N PHE A 139 1.99 -16.24 -6.79
CA PHE A 139 3.39 -15.92 -6.98
C PHE A 139 4.26 -16.51 -5.87
N GLY A 140 5.32 -17.22 -6.26
CA GLY A 140 6.32 -17.75 -5.32
C GLY A 140 5.78 -18.78 -4.32
N GLY A 141 4.76 -19.57 -4.68
CA GLY A 141 4.14 -20.57 -3.80
C GLY A 141 3.25 -19.97 -2.70
N ASN A 142 2.94 -18.68 -2.77
CA ASN A 142 2.05 -18.01 -1.84
C ASN A 142 0.67 -17.80 -2.47
N VAL A 143 -0.27 -18.67 -2.12
CA VAL A 143 -1.67 -18.62 -2.61
C VAL A 143 -2.42 -17.36 -2.22
N TRP A 144 -1.97 -16.65 -1.19
CA TRP A 144 -2.56 -15.40 -0.72
C TRP A 144 -2.23 -14.20 -1.61
N GLN A 145 -1.40 -14.37 -2.65
CA GLN A 145 -1.03 -13.32 -3.60
C GLN A 145 -2.01 -13.16 -4.78
N VAL A 146 -3.06 -13.96 -4.84
CA VAL A 146 -4.10 -13.85 -5.87
C VAL A 146 -4.97 -12.63 -5.61
N HIS A 147 -5.18 -11.79 -6.65
CA HIS A 147 -6.11 -10.69 -6.56
C HIS A 147 -7.56 -11.19 -6.73
N LYS A 148 -8.42 -10.89 -5.78
CA LYS A 148 -9.83 -11.29 -5.75
C LYS A 148 -10.76 -10.11 -5.99
N SER A 149 -10.35 -8.89 -5.64
CA SER A 149 -11.18 -7.70 -5.78
C SER A 149 -10.45 -6.53 -6.43
N GLY A 150 -11.22 -5.56 -6.90
CA GLY A 150 -10.70 -4.29 -7.43
C GLY A 150 -11.33 -3.11 -6.69
N TRP A 151 -10.57 -2.03 -6.53
CA TRP A 151 -10.93 -0.87 -5.73
C TRP A 151 -10.84 0.40 -6.57
N SER A 152 -11.89 1.20 -6.59
CA SER A 152 -11.97 2.41 -7.38
C SER A 152 -11.82 3.67 -6.52
N VAL A 153 -11.41 4.76 -7.16
CA VAL A 153 -11.34 6.09 -6.54
C VAL A 153 -12.70 6.52 -5.98
N GLY A 154 -13.80 6.23 -6.71
CA GLY A 154 -15.16 6.57 -6.29
C GLY A 154 -15.52 5.89 -4.97
N GLU A 155 -15.38 4.57 -4.88
CA GLU A 155 -15.66 3.80 -3.67
C GLU A 155 -14.88 4.29 -2.45
N MET A 156 -13.59 4.62 -2.65
CA MET A 156 -12.75 5.13 -1.56
C MET A 156 -13.18 6.54 -1.11
N ARG A 157 -13.55 7.43 -2.06
CA ARG A 157 -14.07 8.76 -1.71
C ARG A 157 -15.42 8.69 -0.99
N GLU A 158 -16.33 7.82 -1.43
CA GLU A 158 -17.62 7.58 -0.77
C GLU A 158 -17.43 7.08 0.68
N ARG A 159 -16.36 6.34 0.94
CA ARG A 159 -15.97 5.91 2.29
C ARG A 159 -15.26 7.00 3.11
N GLY A 160 -15.00 8.17 2.53
CA GLY A 160 -14.39 9.33 3.19
C GLY A 160 -12.86 9.38 3.12
N PHE A 161 -12.24 8.63 2.22
CA PHE A 161 -10.80 8.72 1.98
C PHE A 161 -10.45 9.88 1.05
N GLN A 162 -9.37 10.57 1.37
CA GLN A 162 -8.63 11.36 0.41
C GLN A 162 -7.82 10.40 -0.47
N VAL A 163 -7.88 10.58 -1.79
CA VAL A 163 -7.27 9.65 -2.74
C VAL A 163 -6.23 10.37 -3.58
N ILE A 164 -5.01 9.84 -3.57
CA ILE A 164 -3.85 10.33 -4.30
C ILE A 164 -3.49 9.30 -5.37
N GLY A 165 -3.39 9.73 -6.62
CA GLY A 165 -2.99 8.86 -7.72
C GLY A 165 -1.47 8.69 -7.78
N LEU A 166 -1.00 7.45 -7.95
CA LEU A 166 0.40 7.09 -7.97
C LEU A 166 0.76 6.16 -9.14
N LEU A 167 2.06 6.08 -9.42
CA LEU A 167 2.70 5.20 -10.40
C LEU A 167 2.31 5.50 -11.86
N GLY A 168 1.92 6.76 -12.15
CA GLY A 168 1.66 7.25 -13.49
C GLY A 168 0.34 6.76 -14.08
N TRP A 169 0.16 7.03 -15.36
CA TRP A 169 -1.11 6.77 -16.07
C TRP A 169 -1.33 5.28 -16.33
N LYS A 170 -2.46 4.75 -15.84
CA LYS A 170 -2.82 3.32 -15.95
C LYS A 170 -2.92 2.81 -17.39
N ALA A 171 -3.29 3.66 -18.36
CA ALA A 171 -3.37 3.25 -19.76
C ALA A 171 -2.02 2.82 -20.36
N LEU A 172 -0.91 3.27 -19.78
CA LEU A 172 0.44 2.85 -20.17
C LEU A 172 0.85 1.50 -19.56
N ARG A 173 0.05 0.95 -18.64
CA ARG A 173 0.31 -0.30 -17.93
C ARG A 173 -0.55 -1.43 -18.47
N GLY A 174 0.05 -2.60 -18.61
CA GLY A 174 -0.63 -3.86 -18.95
C GLY A 174 -0.90 -4.70 -17.70
N ASP A 175 -1.34 -5.92 -17.96
CA ASP A 175 -1.45 -6.94 -16.95
C ASP A 175 -0.14 -7.07 -16.18
N LYS A 176 -0.19 -7.32 -14.89
CA LYS A 176 0.98 -7.36 -13.98
C LYS A 176 1.72 -6.01 -13.83
N GLY A 177 1.10 -4.89 -14.16
CA GLY A 177 1.66 -3.55 -13.95
C GLY A 177 2.87 -3.18 -14.80
N SER A 178 3.24 -4.01 -15.78
CA SER A 178 4.34 -3.72 -16.71
C SER A 178 3.92 -2.67 -17.75
N LEU A 179 4.90 -1.89 -18.26
CA LEU A 179 4.63 -0.98 -19.39
C LEU A 179 4.25 -1.79 -20.63
N LYS A 180 3.17 -1.39 -21.32
CA LYS A 180 2.64 -2.06 -22.51
C LYS A 180 3.54 -1.89 -23.73
N PHE A 181 4.11 -0.69 -23.91
CA PHE A 181 4.70 -0.28 -25.19
C PHE A 181 6.22 -0.27 -25.14
N PRO A 182 6.90 -0.73 -26.21
CA PRO A 182 8.33 -0.51 -26.42
C PRO A 182 8.58 0.87 -27.09
N PRO A 183 9.76 1.49 -26.91
CA PRO A 183 10.78 1.10 -25.95
C PRO A 183 10.41 1.45 -24.50
N LYS A 184 10.61 0.51 -23.58
CA LYS A 184 10.17 0.64 -22.17
C LYS A 184 10.76 1.86 -21.45
N THR A 185 12.00 2.25 -21.79
CA THR A 185 12.66 3.43 -21.23
C THR A 185 11.92 4.73 -21.56
N PHE A 186 11.51 4.90 -22.82
CA PHE A 186 10.73 6.07 -23.27
C PHE A 186 9.37 6.15 -22.57
N PHE A 187 8.62 5.04 -22.56
CA PHE A 187 7.31 5.01 -21.88
C PHE A 187 7.42 5.09 -20.36
N SER A 188 8.54 4.72 -19.76
CA SER A 188 8.81 4.96 -18.35
C SER A 188 8.93 6.46 -18.05
N ILE A 189 9.59 7.22 -18.90
CA ILE A 189 9.69 8.69 -18.78
C ILE A 189 8.29 9.31 -18.91
N ILE A 190 7.53 8.92 -19.94
CA ILE A 190 6.15 9.40 -20.12
C ILE A 190 5.30 9.05 -18.89
N SER A 191 5.36 7.80 -18.41
CA SER A 191 4.63 7.39 -17.20
C SER A 191 5.00 8.25 -16.00
N SER A 192 6.27 8.60 -15.84
CA SER A 192 6.73 9.49 -14.77
C SER A 192 6.20 10.92 -14.94
N LEU A 193 6.19 11.45 -16.14
CA LEU A 193 5.63 12.80 -16.42
C LEU A 193 4.13 12.87 -16.17
N THR A 194 3.40 11.78 -16.46
CA THR A 194 1.95 11.71 -16.18
C THR A 194 1.63 11.72 -14.69
N GLN A 195 2.61 11.46 -13.82
CA GLN A 195 2.42 11.47 -12.37
C GLN A 195 1.85 12.81 -11.87
N ILE A 196 2.32 13.95 -12.40
CA ILE A 196 1.84 15.29 -12.03
C ILE A 196 0.32 15.39 -12.20
N VAL A 197 -0.18 14.79 -13.28
CA VAL A 197 -1.60 14.81 -13.62
C VAL A 197 -2.36 13.80 -12.76
N VAL A 198 -1.89 12.54 -12.67
CA VAL A 198 -2.60 11.48 -11.97
C VAL A 198 -2.64 11.70 -10.47
N LYS A 199 -1.69 12.43 -9.89
CA LYS A 199 -1.74 12.83 -8.47
C LYS A 199 -3.01 13.62 -8.15
N ARG A 200 -3.46 14.49 -9.08
CA ARG A 200 -4.68 15.31 -8.96
C ARG A 200 -5.91 14.68 -9.61
N ARG A 201 -5.70 13.70 -10.50
CA ARG A 201 -6.72 12.93 -11.20
C ARG A 201 -6.51 11.45 -10.96
N PRO A 202 -6.73 10.97 -9.72
CA PRO A 202 -6.39 9.61 -9.32
C PRO A 202 -7.16 8.54 -10.10
N GLU A 203 -8.27 8.90 -10.75
CA GLU A 203 -9.04 8.03 -11.65
C GLU A 203 -8.19 7.48 -12.81
N TRP A 204 -7.14 8.20 -13.20
CA TRP A 204 -6.23 7.82 -14.27
C TRP A 204 -4.97 7.13 -13.77
N ALA A 205 -4.73 7.14 -12.46
CA ALA A 205 -3.55 6.54 -11.86
C ALA A 205 -3.56 5.01 -11.96
N PHE A 206 -2.38 4.42 -11.97
CA PHE A 206 -2.23 2.97 -11.94
C PHE A 206 -2.51 2.40 -10.54
N GLN A 207 -2.01 3.05 -9.50
CA GLN A 207 -2.32 2.74 -8.11
C GLN A 207 -2.81 3.98 -7.37
N ILE A 208 -3.48 3.76 -6.26
CA ILE A 208 -4.04 4.82 -5.41
C ILE A 208 -3.57 4.64 -3.97
N LEU A 209 -3.13 5.74 -3.38
CA LEU A 209 -2.94 5.89 -1.94
C LEU A 209 -4.18 6.57 -1.38
N CYS A 210 -4.83 5.92 -0.44
CA CYS A 210 -6.05 6.39 0.20
C CYS A 210 -5.76 6.67 1.66
N VAL A 211 -6.01 7.90 2.11
CA VAL A 211 -5.75 8.34 3.47
C VAL A 211 -7.04 8.86 4.08
N LYS A 212 -7.40 8.37 5.25
CA LYS A 212 -8.57 8.83 6.00
C LYS A 212 -8.13 9.28 7.39
N ASP A 213 -8.30 10.56 7.67
CA ASP A 213 -8.17 11.10 9.02
C ASP A 213 -9.43 10.76 9.83
N LEU A 214 -9.22 10.29 11.05
CA LEU A 214 -10.27 9.96 12.00
C LEU A 214 -10.37 11.11 13.03
N VAL A 215 -11.54 11.59 13.23
CA VAL A 215 -11.84 12.68 14.21
C VAL A 215 -11.87 12.15 15.63
#